data_15a6914089d6905ab9305b46a9a13d9d
#
_entry.id   15a6914089d6905ab9305b46a9a13d9d
#
_cell.length_a   1.000
_cell.length_b   1.000
_cell.length_c   1.000
_cell.angle_alpha   90.00
_cell.angle_beta   90.00
_cell.angle_gamma   90.00
#
_symmetry.space_group_name_H-M   'P 1'
#
loop_
_entity.id
_entity.type
_entity.pdbx_description
1 polymer ?
#
loop_
_entity_poly.entity_id
_entity_poly.type
_entity_poly.pdbx_seq_one_letter_code
_entity_poly.pdbx_strand_id
1 'polypeptide(L)'
;WLEERKNDYEAGDLDALLHSDYGQYLAERVSRVLQGCLEKLVEVKKLCELPDGPYMYGELTEAESEQLERLAACKDLKEQAAKVPAVTFGRLSSKKDESVDPAKRELAKSIRNSVKDTLADLTEQYFKTPLELVVEQGKACREPLRMLLNLVLEFDRRLLAAKQERHLIDFSDMEHYALQILLKREKVEETGDAGTDSTGDTGMDSTGVKYDIVPSDVALEYRQYFQEILIDEYQDSNLVQEYLLSAISGEVEGHYNRFMVGDVKQSIYKFRLARPELFLEKYDTYQESGDLCRIDLAKNFRSRVQVVDAVNDVFSRIMSQEIGGIA
;
A
#
# COMPACT_ATOMS: atom_id res chain seq x y z
N TRP A 1 -15.22 12.94 6.11
CA TRP A 1 -13.89 12.84 5.51
C TRP A 1 -13.69 13.89 4.39
N LEU A 2 -14.53 13.96 3.35
CA LEU A 2 -14.42 14.96 2.28
C LEU A 2 -14.57 16.39 2.79
N GLU A 3 -15.49 16.66 3.73
CA GLU A 3 -15.66 17.98 4.35
C GLU A 3 -14.46 18.37 5.23
N GLU A 4 -13.91 17.41 5.98
CA GLU A 4 -12.75 17.61 6.84
C GLU A 4 -11.50 17.90 6.02
N ARG A 5 -11.32 17.20 4.89
CA ARG A 5 -10.15 17.33 4.00
C ARG A 5 -10.29 18.36 2.86
N LYS A 6 -11.39 19.01 2.75
CA LYS A 6 -11.63 20.03 1.72
C LYS A 6 -10.58 21.16 1.73
N ASN A 7 -9.98 21.43 2.88
CA ASN A 7 -8.92 22.42 3.05
C ASN A 7 -7.50 21.86 2.80
N ASP A 8 -7.31 20.53 2.87
CA ASP A 8 -6.01 19.90 2.61
C ASP A 8 -5.60 20.01 1.13
N TYR A 9 -6.56 20.26 0.24
CA TYR A 9 -6.31 20.57 -1.17
C TYR A 9 -5.86 22.02 -1.41
N GLU A 10 -5.51 22.76 -0.37
CA GLU A 10 -4.77 23.99 -0.54
C GLU A 10 -3.36 23.63 -0.99
N ALA A 11 -3.16 23.70 -2.31
CA ALA A 11 -1.85 23.43 -2.90
C ALA A 11 -0.83 24.31 -2.19
N GLY A 12 0.00 23.67 -1.37
CA GLY A 12 1.12 24.31 -0.71
C GLY A 12 2.15 24.79 -1.73
N ASP A 13 3.26 25.24 -1.24
CA ASP A 13 4.46 25.44 -2.04
C ASP A 13 5.19 24.10 -2.30
N LEU A 14 6.35 24.17 -2.91
CA LEU A 14 7.17 22.98 -3.17
C LEU A 14 7.52 22.24 -1.87
N ASP A 15 7.74 22.97 -0.80
CA ASP A 15 8.12 22.40 0.50
C ASP A 15 6.97 21.57 1.09
N ALA A 16 5.74 22.04 0.97
CA ALA A 16 4.55 21.29 1.34
C ALA A 16 4.36 20.03 0.51
N LEU A 17 4.64 20.06 -0.81
CA LEU A 17 4.60 18.87 -1.66
C LEU A 17 5.64 17.84 -1.21
N LEU A 18 6.88 18.27 -0.94
CA LEU A 18 7.97 17.38 -0.54
C LEU A 18 7.72 16.66 0.78
N HIS A 19 7.06 17.34 1.73
CA HIS A 19 6.74 16.79 3.05
C HIS A 19 5.36 16.12 3.12
N SER A 20 4.57 16.17 2.04
CA SER A 20 3.28 15.47 1.99
C SER A 20 3.45 13.95 1.95
N ASP A 21 2.44 13.20 2.37
CA ASP A 21 2.38 11.73 2.25
C ASP A 21 2.64 11.28 0.81
N TYR A 22 2.11 12.03 -0.17
CA TYR A 22 2.34 11.75 -1.59
C TYR A 22 3.81 11.95 -2.00
N GLY A 23 4.44 13.04 -1.55
CA GLY A 23 5.85 13.31 -1.84
C GLY A 23 6.76 12.24 -1.24
N GLN A 24 6.50 11.84 0.00
CA GLN A 24 7.23 10.76 0.67
C GLN A 24 7.02 9.41 -0.03
N TYR A 25 5.76 9.06 -0.33
CA TYR A 25 5.45 7.84 -1.07
C TYR A 25 6.15 7.80 -2.44
N LEU A 26 6.17 8.92 -3.17
CA LEU A 26 6.85 9.01 -4.46
C LEU A 26 8.36 8.80 -4.32
N ALA A 27 8.98 9.44 -3.32
CA ALA A 27 10.41 9.27 -3.06
C ALA A 27 10.76 7.81 -2.72
N GLU A 28 9.95 7.15 -1.90
CA GLU A 28 10.13 5.73 -1.57
C GLU A 28 9.93 4.82 -2.79
N ARG A 29 8.91 5.10 -3.61
CA ARG A 29 8.68 4.36 -4.85
C ARG A 29 9.84 4.48 -5.82
N VAL A 30 10.37 5.68 -6.00
CA VAL A 30 11.56 5.92 -6.83
C VAL A 30 12.77 5.15 -6.29
N SER A 31 13.03 5.22 -4.98
CA SER A 31 14.12 4.46 -4.34
C SER A 31 13.98 2.95 -4.56
N ARG A 32 12.77 2.42 -4.46
CA ARG A 32 12.49 0.99 -4.68
C ARG A 32 12.76 0.56 -6.13
N VAL A 33 12.36 1.38 -7.11
CA VAL A 33 12.65 1.11 -8.53
C VAL A 33 14.16 1.16 -8.79
N LEU A 34 14.87 2.15 -8.22
CA LEU A 34 16.31 2.25 -8.33
C LEU A 34 17.04 1.06 -7.70
N GLN A 35 16.54 0.55 -6.57
CA GLN A 35 17.07 -0.66 -5.93
C GLN A 35 16.93 -1.89 -6.85
N GLY A 36 15.77 -2.08 -7.49
CA GLY A 36 15.57 -3.16 -8.47
C GLY A 36 16.47 -3.01 -9.71
N CYS A 37 16.77 -1.79 -10.15
CA CYS A 37 17.76 -1.53 -11.19
C CYS A 37 19.19 -1.89 -10.75
N LEU A 38 19.54 -1.59 -9.50
CA LEU A 38 20.83 -1.94 -8.91
C LEU A 38 21.02 -3.46 -8.85
N GLU A 39 20.01 -4.20 -8.40
CA GLU A 39 20.05 -5.67 -8.34
C GLU A 39 20.32 -6.28 -9.72
N LYS A 40 19.68 -5.76 -10.77
CA LYS A 40 19.95 -6.16 -12.16
C LYS A 40 21.38 -5.87 -12.61
N LEU A 41 21.95 -4.73 -12.24
CA LEU A 41 23.35 -4.43 -12.55
C LEU A 41 24.33 -5.33 -11.78
N VAL A 42 24.01 -5.69 -10.55
CA VAL A 42 24.77 -6.69 -9.77
C VAL A 42 24.76 -8.05 -10.47
N GLU A 43 23.64 -8.43 -11.09
CA GLU A 43 23.55 -9.66 -11.90
C GLU A 43 24.45 -9.56 -13.14
N VAL A 44 24.46 -8.41 -13.83
CA VAL A 44 25.40 -8.18 -14.96
C VAL A 44 26.83 -8.28 -14.50
N LYS A 45 27.18 -7.72 -13.33
CA LYS A 45 28.53 -7.83 -12.77
C LYS A 45 28.94 -9.28 -12.54
N LYS A 46 28.06 -10.09 -11.91
CA LYS A 46 28.31 -11.51 -11.72
C LYS A 46 28.54 -12.26 -13.03
N LEU A 47 27.79 -11.91 -14.09
CA LEU A 47 28.02 -12.49 -15.43
C LEU A 47 29.40 -12.10 -15.98
N CYS A 48 29.88 -10.90 -15.72
CA CYS A 48 31.20 -10.44 -16.16
C CYS A 48 32.35 -11.15 -15.44
N GLU A 49 32.16 -11.63 -14.23
CA GLU A 49 33.13 -12.35 -13.40
C GLU A 49 33.30 -13.82 -13.77
N LEU A 50 32.39 -14.39 -14.58
CA LEU A 50 32.48 -15.78 -15.04
C LEU A 50 33.71 -15.96 -15.98
N PRO A 51 34.33 -17.15 -16.01
CA PRO A 51 35.52 -17.40 -16.85
C PRO A 51 35.30 -17.15 -18.35
N ASP A 52 34.08 -17.36 -18.85
CA ASP A 52 33.63 -17.10 -20.22
C ASP A 52 32.65 -15.91 -20.31
N GLY A 53 32.61 -15.07 -19.27
CA GLY A 53 31.77 -13.90 -19.17
C GLY A 53 32.33 -12.69 -19.92
N PRO A 54 31.49 -11.66 -20.16
CA PRO A 54 31.89 -10.45 -20.85
C PRO A 54 32.71 -9.50 -19.94
N TYR A 55 33.87 -9.93 -19.48
CA TYR A 55 34.73 -9.20 -18.54
C TYR A 55 35.00 -7.74 -18.93
N MET A 56 35.00 -7.44 -20.25
CA MET A 56 35.20 -6.08 -20.77
C MET A 56 34.08 -5.09 -20.42
N TYR A 57 32.98 -5.54 -19.81
CA TYR A 57 31.89 -4.69 -19.33
C TYR A 57 31.98 -4.44 -17.83
N GLY A 58 32.82 -5.20 -17.09
CA GLY A 58 32.87 -5.17 -15.63
C GLY A 58 33.12 -3.79 -15.03
N GLU A 59 34.17 -3.10 -15.48
CA GLU A 59 34.57 -1.78 -14.99
C GLU A 59 33.47 -0.72 -15.20
N LEU A 60 32.81 -0.77 -16.37
CA LEU A 60 31.70 0.13 -16.67
C LEU A 60 30.46 -0.18 -15.83
N THR A 61 30.15 -1.46 -15.67
CA THR A 61 28.98 -1.90 -14.85
C THR A 61 29.19 -1.53 -13.38
N GLU A 62 30.43 -1.62 -12.87
CA GLU A 62 30.76 -1.18 -11.52
C GLU A 62 30.48 0.30 -11.31
N ALA A 63 30.99 1.16 -12.22
CA ALA A 63 30.76 2.61 -12.13
C ALA A 63 29.28 2.99 -12.23
N GLU A 64 28.50 2.27 -13.08
CA GLU A 64 27.06 2.45 -13.21
C GLU A 64 26.32 1.97 -11.95
N SER A 65 26.75 0.87 -11.33
CA SER A 65 26.19 0.36 -10.05
C SER A 65 26.42 1.34 -8.92
N GLU A 66 27.64 1.87 -8.78
CA GLU A 66 27.94 2.89 -7.75
C GLU A 66 27.11 4.17 -7.92
N GLN A 67 26.83 4.56 -9.16
CA GLN A 67 25.98 5.72 -9.43
C GLN A 67 24.54 5.46 -8.96
N LEU A 68 23.98 4.30 -9.29
CA LEU A 68 22.62 3.93 -8.89
C LEU A 68 22.50 3.67 -7.39
N GLU A 69 23.51 3.10 -6.74
CA GLU A 69 23.54 2.88 -5.29
C GLU A 69 23.39 4.20 -4.52
N ARG A 70 24.17 5.23 -4.93
CA ARG A 70 24.05 6.57 -4.32
C ARG A 70 22.67 7.19 -4.51
N LEU A 71 22.03 6.94 -5.67
CA LEU A 71 20.67 7.42 -5.94
C LEU A 71 19.61 6.65 -5.18
N ALA A 72 19.72 5.33 -5.07
CA ALA A 72 18.80 4.48 -4.33
C ALA A 72 18.80 4.78 -2.82
N ALA A 73 19.96 5.18 -2.28
CA ALA A 73 20.10 5.61 -0.89
C ALA A 73 19.48 7.00 -0.62
N CYS A 74 19.23 7.80 -1.67
CA CYS A 74 18.66 9.13 -1.55
C CYS A 74 17.13 9.03 -1.33
N LYS A 75 16.64 9.56 -0.21
CA LYS A 75 15.21 9.62 0.14
C LYS A 75 14.58 10.99 -0.12
N ASP A 76 15.35 11.95 -0.57
CA ASP A 76 14.87 13.31 -0.87
C ASP A 76 14.34 13.37 -2.32
N LEU A 77 13.05 13.62 -2.48
CA LEU A 77 12.38 13.69 -3.77
C LEU A 77 12.98 14.79 -4.68
N LYS A 78 13.36 15.92 -4.12
CA LYS A 78 13.95 17.04 -4.86
C LYS A 78 15.31 16.65 -5.42
N GLU A 79 16.11 15.95 -4.63
CA GLU A 79 17.41 15.45 -5.04
C GLU A 79 17.27 14.35 -6.10
N GLN A 80 16.30 13.43 -5.92
CA GLN A 80 15.95 12.41 -6.90
C GLN A 80 15.51 13.04 -8.24
N ALA A 81 14.64 14.04 -8.20
CA ALA A 81 14.16 14.75 -9.39
C ALA A 81 15.30 15.43 -10.19
N ALA A 82 16.32 15.91 -9.49
CA ALA A 82 17.50 16.51 -10.14
C ALA A 82 18.47 15.46 -10.71
N LYS A 83 18.66 14.34 -10.01
CA LYS A 83 19.73 13.38 -10.30
C LYS A 83 19.29 12.21 -11.18
N VAL A 84 18.05 11.72 -11.07
CA VAL A 84 17.56 10.56 -11.84
C VAL A 84 17.59 10.85 -13.35
N PRO A 85 17.09 11.99 -13.85
CA PRO A 85 17.19 12.33 -15.28
C PRO A 85 18.64 12.54 -15.77
N ALA A 86 19.57 12.84 -14.86
CA ALA A 86 20.97 13.07 -15.19
C ALA A 86 21.81 11.78 -15.24
N VAL A 87 21.23 10.62 -14.94
CA VAL A 87 21.92 9.32 -15.02
C VAL A 87 22.33 9.05 -16.46
N THR A 88 23.61 8.79 -16.67
CA THR A 88 24.14 8.46 -17.98
C THR A 88 24.78 7.09 -18.00
N PHE A 89 24.54 6.35 -19.06
CA PHE A 89 25.14 5.04 -19.29
C PHE A 89 26.25 5.13 -20.33
N GLY A 90 27.41 4.62 -19.99
CA GLY A 90 28.55 4.60 -20.87
C GLY A 90 28.35 3.68 -22.09
N ARG A 91 29.23 3.80 -23.08
CA ARG A 91 29.22 2.93 -24.24
C ARG A 91 29.92 1.61 -23.91
N LEU A 92 29.24 0.48 -24.14
CA LEU A 92 29.84 -0.83 -23.99
C LEU A 92 30.98 -1.04 -24.93
N SER A 93 32.01 -1.74 -24.48
CA SER A 93 33.18 -2.10 -25.29
C SER A 93 32.78 -2.93 -26.52
N SER A 94 33.28 -2.56 -27.69
CA SER A 94 33.12 -3.30 -28.94
C SER A 94 34.14 -4.42 -29.10
N LYS A 95 35.05 -4.62 -28.14
CA LYS A 95 36.09 -5.64 -28.19
C LYS A 95 35.45 -7.02 -28.41
N LYS A 96 35.94 -7.73 -29.41
CA LYS A 96 35.61 -9.12 -29.67
C LYS A 96 36.67 -10.00 -29.01
N ASP A 97 36.27 -11.00 -28.30
CA ASP A 97 37.11 -11.97 -27.64
C ASP A 97 36.46 -13.36 -27.77
N GLU A 98 37.19 -14.31 -28.34
CA GLU A 98 36.68 -15.65 -28.59
C GLU A 98 36.49 -16.50 -27.32
N SER A 99 37.11 -16.07 -26.20
CA SER A 99 36.91 -16.69 -24.89
C SER A 99 35.58 -16.34 -24.24
N VAL A 100 34.87 -15.34 -24.77
CA VAL A 100 33.59 -14.86 -24.20
C VAL A 100 32.41 -15.55 -24.89
N ASP A 101 31.54 -16.19 -24.09
CA ASP A 101 30.30 -16.78 -24.58
C ASP A 101 29.36 -15.66 -25.16
N PRO A 102 28.99 -15.77 -26.46
CA PRO A 102 28.08 -14.82 -27.07
C PRO A 102 26.72 -14.72 -26.36
N ALA A 103 26.20 -15.82 -25.82
CA ALA A 103 24.91 -15.83 -25.11
C ALA A 103 24.99 -15.00 -23.82
N LYS A 104 26.04 -15.17 -23.03
CA LYS A 104 26.25 -14.40 -21.79
C LYS A 104 26.47 -12.90 -22.10
N ARG A 105 27.15 -12.61 -23.20
CA ARG A 105 27.36 -11.25 -23.67
C ARG A 105 26.03 -10.57 -24.05
N GLU A 106 25.16 -11.24 -24.76
CA GLU A 106 23.84 -10.72 -25.14
C GLU A 106 22.91 -10.61 -23.92
N LEU A 107 22.95 -11.57 -22.98
CA LEU A 107 22.21 -11.51 -21.73
C LEU A 107 22.60 -10.28 -20.90
N ALA A 108 23.89 -10.05 -20.70
CA ALA A 108 24.39 -8.89 -19.98
C ALA A 108 23.92 -7.55 -20.61
N LYS A 109 23.93 -7.46 -21.93
CA LYS A 109 23.41 -6.30 -22.67
C LYS A 109 21.91 -6.15 -22.49
N SER A 110 21.14 -7.22 -22.56
CA SER A 110 19.69 -7.22 -22.42
C SER A 110 19.29 -6.71 -21.03
N ILE A 111 19.89 -7.28 -19.98
CA ILE A 111 19.64 -6.85 -18.59
C ILE A 111 19.99 -5.36 -18.43
N ARG A 112 21.17 -4.94 -18.88
CA ARG A 112 21.57 -3.54 -18.78
C ARG A 112 20.65 -2.59 -19.58
N ASN A 113 20.17 -3.00 -20.75
CA ASN A 113 19.21 -2.21 -21.53
C ASN A 113 17.87 -2.11 -20.79
N SER A 114 17.38 -3.19 -20.16
CA SER A 114 16.17 -3.12 -19.35
C SER A 114 16.29 -2.12 -18.18
N VAL A 115 17.48 -1.98 -17.60
CA VAL A 115 17.75 -0.93 -16.58
C VAL A 115 17.64 0.47 -17.18
N LYS A 116 18.20 0.69 -18.35
CA LYS A 116 18.09 1.98 -19.06
C LYS A 116 16.65 2.34 -19.37
N ASP A 117 15.89 1.37 -19.90
CA ASP A 117 14.48 1.56 -20.23
C ASP A 117 13.67 1.88 -18.97
N THR A 118 13.89 1.16 -17.88
CA THR A 118 13.25 1.43 -16.58
C THR A 118 13.55 2.84 -16.07
N LEU A 119 14.79 3.33 -16.19
CA LEU A 119 15.15 4.68 -15.77
C LEU A 119 14.59 5.77 -16.71
N ALA A 120 14.50 5.48 -18.00
CA ALA A 120 13.83 6.37 -18.95
C ALA A 120 12.34 6.49 -18.65
N ASP A 121 11.67 5.37 -18.40
CA ASP A 121 10.26 5.35 -18.01
C ASP A 121 10.02 6.09 -16.68
N LEU A 122 10.89 5.88 -15.69
CA LEU A 122 10.83 6.58 -14.41
C LEU A 122 10.95 8.11 -14.60
N THR A 123 11.89 8.53 -15.45
CA THR A 123 12.10 9.95 -15.78
C THR A 123 10.90 10.52 -16.52
N GLU A 124 10.37 9.84 -17.53
CA GLU A 124 9.21 10.28 -18.32
C GLU A 124 7.95 10.38 -17.42
N GLN A 125 7.77 9.43 -16.53
CA GLN A 125 6.57 9.34 -15.69
C GLN A 125 6.55 10.37 -14.56
N TYR A 126 7.69 10.61 -13.88
CA TYR A 126 7.73 11.39 -12.65
C TYR A 126 8.56 12.66 -12.71
N PHE A 127 9.57 12.75 -13.57
CA PHE A 127 10.54 13.83 -13.57
C PHE A 127 10.66 14.59 -14.91
N LYS A 128 9.78 14.30 -15.85
CA LYS A 128 9.67 15.06 -17.11
C LYS A 128 9.30 16.51 -16.86
N THR A 129 8.43 16.75 -15.89
CA THR A 129 8.00 18.08 -15.49
C THR A 129 8.74 18.49 -14.22
N PRO A 130 9.40 19.67 -14.18
CA PRO A 130 10.00 20.17 -12.95
C PRO A 130 9.01 20.26 -11.80
N LEU A 131 9.42 19.94 -10.58
CA LEU A 131 8.53 19.90 -9.41
C LEU A 131 7.85 21.24 -9.13
N GLU A 132 8.55 22.36 -9.39
CA GLU A 132 8.00 23.71 -9.27
C GLU A 132 6.81 23.93 -10.21
N LEU A 133 6.93 23.44 -11.45
CA LEU A 133 5.83 23.53 -12.42
C LEU A 133 4.68 22.60 -12.06
N VAL A 134 4.95 21.42 -11.48
CA VAL A 134 3.92 20.54 -10.95
C VAL A 134 3.10 21.24 -9.85
N VAL A 135 3.76 21.97 -8.94
CA VAL A 135 3.11 22.77 -7.91
C VAL A 135 2.23 23.88 -8.53
N GLU A 136 2.75 24.59 -9.53
CA GLU A 136 1.97 25.64 -10.24
C GLU A 136 0.74 25.06 -10.94
N GLN A 137 0.89 23.92 -11.61
CA GLN A 137 -0.23 23.21 -12.26
C GLN A 137 -1.24 22.72 -11.21
N GLY A 138 -0.77 22.23 -10.06
CA GLY A 138 -1.61 21.86 -8.93
C GLY A 138 -2.44 23.04 -8.43
N LYS A 139 -1.82 24.21 -8.28
CA LYS A 139 -2.52 25.47 -7.93
C LYS A 139 -3.58 25.84 -8.96
N ALA A 140 -3.29 25.70 -10.25
CA ALA A 140 -4.27 25.97 -11.30
C ALA A 140 -5.48 24.99 -11.29
N CYS A 141 -5.25 23.74 -10.84
CA CYS A 141 -6.32 22.74 -10.69
C CYS A 141 -7.19 22.93 -9.43
N ARG A 142 -6.81 23.81 -8.51
CA ARG A 142 -7.46 23.99 -7.21
C ARG A 142 -8.96 24.31 -7.34
N GLU A 143 -9.32 25.32 -8.13
CA GLU A 143 -10.71 25.71 -8.29
C GLU A 143 -11.58 24.63 -8.94
N PRO A 144 -11.16 23.98 -10.06
CA PRO A 144 -11.86 22.83 -10.59
C PRO A 144 -12.04 21.68 -9.59
N LEU A 145 -11.01 21.35 -8.81
CA LEU A 145 -11.07 20.29 -7.80
C LEU A 145 -12.04 20.66 -6.67
N ARG A 146 -11.98 21.91 -6.17
CA ARG A 146 -12.90 22.41 -5.14
C ARG A 146 -14.34 22.38 -5.63
N MET A 147 -14.57 22.76 -6.90
CA MET A 147 -15.90 22.68 -7.51
C MET A 147 -16.38 21.23 -7.59
N LEU A 148 -15.52 20.31 -8.01
CA LEU A 148 -15.85 18.87 -8.05
C LEU A 148 -16.22 18.34 -6.66
N LEU A 149 -15.44 18.66 -5.63
CA LEU A 149 -15.74 18.27 -4.24
C LEU A 149 -17.09 18.84 -3.77
N ASN A 150 -17.36 20.10 -4.06
CA ASN A 150 -18.66 20.71 -3.71
C ASN A 150 -19.83 20.03 -4.44
N LEU A 151 -19.64 19.61 -5.72
CA LEU A 151 -20.65 18.85 -6.46
C LEU A 151 -20.87 17.46 -5.85
N VAL A 152 -19.82 16.77 -5.42
CA VAL A 152 -19.93 15.46 -4.75
C VAL A 152 -20.70 15.59 -3.44
N LEU A 153 -20.36 16.58 -2.60
CA LEU A 153 -21.05 16.83 -1.34
C LEU A 153 -22.53 17.20 -1.54
N GLU A 154 -22.83 18.05 -2.54
CA GLU A 154 -24.20 18.41 -2.87
C GLU A 154 -24.99 17.23 -3.46
N PHE A 155 -24.35 16.37 -4.26
CA PHE A 155 -24.96 15.14 -4.73
C PHE A 155 -25.31 14.21 -3.58
N ASP A 156 -24.38 13.98 -2.65
CA ASP A 156 -24.61 13.14 -1.47
C ASP A 156 -25.77 13.65 -0.62
N ARG A 157 -25.77 14.95 -0.35
CA ARG A 157 -26.87 15.61 0.39
C ARG A 157 -28.22 15.40 -0.28
N ARG A 158 -28.31 15.57 -1.62
CA ARG A 158 -29.55 15.38 -2.39
C ARG A 158 -29.97 13.92 -2.45
N LEU A 159 -29.00 13.02 -2.60
CA LEU A 159 -29.26 11.56 -2.62
C LEU A 159 -29.84 11.12 -1.28
N LEU A 160 -29.22 11.55 -0.17
CA LEU A 160 -29.72 11.25 1.18
C LEU A 160 -31.15 11.78 1.39
N ALA A 161 -31.42 13.04 1.01
CA ALA A 161 -32.75 13.61 1.11
C ALA A 161 -33.80 12.83 0.29
N ALA A 162 -33.44 12.44 -0.95
CA ALA A 162 -34.32 11.64 -1.80
C ALA A 162 -34.57 10.22 -1.26
N LYS A 163 -33.56 9.59 -0.65
CA LYS A 163 -33.72 8.31 0.05
C LYS A 163 -34.64 8.44 1.25
N GLN A 164 -34.48 9.47 2.08
CA GLN A 164 -35.31 9.74 3.25
C GLN A 164 -36.78 9.97 2.85
N GLU A 165 -37.02 10.78 1.81
CA GLU A 165 -38.39 11.05 1.31
C GLU A 165 -39.10 9.76 0.84
N ARG A 166 -38.33 8.83 0.27
CA ARG A 166 -38.85 7.55 -0.25
C ARG A 166 -38.78 6.40 0.75
N HIS A 167 -38.28 6.64 1.96
CA HIS A 167 -38.02 5.61 2.97
C HIS A 167 -37.18 4.44 2.46
N LEU A 168 -36.12 4.76 1.69
CA LEU A 168 -35.19 3.78 1.12
C LEU A 168 -33.83 3.91 1.79
N ILE A 169 -33.17 2.76 1.97
CA ILE A 169 -31.77 2.64 2.36
C ILE A 169 -31.10 1.63 1.42
N ASP A 170 -29.82 1.83 1.12
CA ASP A 170 -29.01 0.85 0.43
C ASP A 170 -28.07 0.11 1.43
N PHE A 171 -27.27 -0.84 0.92
CA PHE A 171 -26.37 -1.62 1.77
C PHE A 171 -25.30 -0.75 2.45
N SER A 172 -24.79 0.27 1.74
CA SER A 172 -23.82 1.18 2.33
C SER A 172 -24.43 2.03 3.45
N ASP A 173 -25.69 2.48 3.29
CA ASP A 173 -26.40 3.20 4.33
C ASP A 173 -26.54 2.34 5.60
N MET A 174 -26.85 1.03 5.45
CA MET A 174 -26.97 0.12 6.59
C MET A 174 -25.65 0.02 7.38
N GLU A 175 -24.54 -0.16 6.68
CA GLU A 175 -23.21 -0.21 7.32
C GLU A 175 -22.88 1.10 8.05
N HIS A 176 -23.11 2.24 7.40
CA HIS A 176 -22.83 3.56 8.00
C HIS A 176 -23.77 3.90 9.17
N TYR A 177 -25.05 3.57 9.10
CA TYR A 177 -25.96 3.75 10.22
C TYR A 177 -25.59 2.83 11.40
N ALA A 178 -25.17 1.60 11.12
CA ALA A 178 -24.66 0.72 12.16
C ALA A 178 -23.42 1.31 12.85
N LEU A 179 -22.47 1.88 12.09
CA LEU A 179 -21.32 2.59 12.67
C LEU A 179 -21.77 3.76 13.56
N GLN A 180 -22.73 4.58 13.11
CA GLN A 180 -23.26 5.71 13.91
C GLN A 180 -23.94 5.29 15.20
N ILE A 181 -24.56 4.08 15.21
CA ILE A 181 -25.19 3.52 16.40
C ILE A 181 -24.14 2.93 17.35
N LEU A 182 -23.16 2.22 16.82
CA LEU A 182 -22.20 1.45 17.60
C LEU A 182 -20.96 2.24 18.04
N LEU A 183 -20.66 3.35 17.36
CA LEU A 183 -19.47 4.16 17.65
C LEU A 183 -19.86 5.60 18.01
N LYS A 184 -19.13 6.19 18.95
CA LYS A 184 -19.26 7.59 19.34
C LYS A 184 -17.89 8.27 19.28
N ARG A 185 -17.89 9.60 19.08
CA ARG A 185 -16.68 10.43 19.13
C ARG A 185 -16.56 11.03 20.53
N GLU A 186 -15.46 10.76 21.21
CA GLU A 186 -15.12 11.40 22.48
C GLU A 186 -13.95 12.36 22.29
N LYS A 187 -14.07 13.56 22.86
CA LYS A 187 -12.98 14.54 22.80
C LYS A 187 -11.80 14.05 23.62
N VAL A 188 -10.61 14.11 23.03
CA VAL A 188 -9.38 13.88 23.77
C VAL A 188 -9.10 15.12 24.59
N GLU A 189 -9.24 15.06 25.91
CA GLU A 189 -8.75 16.10 26.81
C GLU A 189 -7.21 15.96 26.90
N GLU A 190 -6.48 17.03 26.58
CA GLU A 190 -5.03 17.09 26.77
C GLU A 190 -4.70 17.09 28.27
N THR A 191 -4.88 15.97 28.93
CA THR A 191 -4.30 15.74 30.26
C THR A 191 -2.87 15.31 30.04
N GLY A 192 -1.92 16.14 30.48
CA GLY A 192 -0.48 15.97 30.29
C GLY A 192 0.13 14.80 31.09
N ASP A 193 -0.40 13.61 30.92
CA ASP A 193 0.22 12.37 31.44
C ASP A 193 0.40 11.39 30.27
N ALA A 194 1.66 11.22 29.86
CA ALA A 194 2.09 10.31 28.82
C ALA A 194 2.02 8.86 29.34
N GLY A 195 0.91 8.18 29.14
CA GLY A 195 0.85 6.80 29.60
C GLY A 195 -0.46 6.03 29.36
N THR A 196 -1.21 6.30 28.31
CA THR A 196 -2.25 5.34 27.89
C THR A 196 -2.06 5.02 26.41
N ASP A 197 -1.76 3.76 26.18
CA ASP A 197 -1.73 3.12 24.87
C ASP A 197 -3.14 3.22 24.25
N SER A 198 -3.42 4.37 23.61
CA SER A 198 -4.68 4.56 22.87
C SER A 198 -4.56 3.82 21.54
N THR A 199 -5.00 2.58 21.51
CA THR A 199 -5.23 1.80 20.27
C THR A 199 -6.45 2.32 19.48
N GLY A 200 -6.93 3.52 19.76
CA GLY A 200 -8.03 4.17 19.09
C GLY A 200 -7.58 4.97 17.88
N ASP A 201 -8.33 4.88 16.80
CA ASP A 201 -8.13 5.69 15.58
C ASP A 201 -8.48 7.15 15.93
N THR A 202 -7.45 7.98 16.13
CA THR A 202 -7.61 9.40 16.48
C THR A 202 -7.93 10.23 15.25
N GLY A 203 -9.14 10.75 15.15
CA GLY A 203 -9.53 11.75 14.14
C GLY A 203 -9.33 13.18 14.65
N MET A 204 -9.06 14.10 13.74
CA MET A 204 -9.07 15.54 14.01
C MET A 204 -10.19 16.19 13.21
N ASP A 205 -11.03 17.01 13.84
CA ASP A 205 -12.08 17.74 13.11
C ASP A 205 -11.55 19.03 12.44
N SER A 206 -12.42 19.69 11.69
CA SER A 206 -12.10 20.94 10.99
C SER A 206 -11.72 22.11 11.92
N THR A 207 -11.90 21.97 13.23
CA THR A 207 -11.54 22.96 14.26
C THR A 207 -10.21 22.62 14.96
N GLY A 208 -9.56 21.51 14.57
CA GLY A 208 -8.31 21.05 15.17
C GLY A 208 -8.49 20.26 16.47
N VAL A 209 -9.72 19.92 16.84
CA VAL A 209 -9.99 19.12 18.04
C VAL A 209 -9.79 17.64 17.71
N LYS A 210 -8.97 16.96 18.52
CA LYS A 210 -8.76 15.52 18.43
C LYS A 210 -9.92 14.76 19.08
N TYR A 211 -10.37 13.72 18.40
CA TYR A 211 -11.40 12.80 18.90
C TYR A 211 -10.91 11.37 18.81
N ASP A 212 -11.23 10.59 19.85
CA ASP A 212 -11.14 9.14 19.80
C ASP A 212 -12.47 8.56 19.36
N ILE A 213 -12.42 7.54 18.52
CA ILE A 213 -13.59 6.76 18.13
C ILE A 213 -13.70 5.61 19.14
N VAL A 214 -14.76 5.64 19.95
CA VAL A 214 -14.98 4.67 21.01
C VAL A 214 -16.33 3.97 20.84
N PRO A 215 -16.52 2.74 21.37
CA PRO A 215 -17.79 2.07 21.38
C PRO A 215 -18.86 2.88 22.13
N SER A 216 -20.06 2.89 21.57
CA SER A 216 -21.26 3.44 22.24
C SER A 216 -21.79 2.51 23.34
N ASP A 217 -22.73 3.00 24.13
CA ASP A 217 -23.39 2.18 25.14
C ASP A 217 -24.13 0.99 24.51
N VAL A 218 -24.68 1.16 23.29
CA VAL A 218 -25.32 0.07 22.53
C VAL A 218 -24.28 -0.99 22.11
N ALA A 219 -23.08 -0.58 21.71
CA ALA A 219 -22.02 -1.53 21.39
C ALA A 219 -21.57 -2.32 22.62
N LEU A 220 -21.51 -1.67 23.80
CA LEU A 220 -21.19 -2.34 25.07
C LEU A 220 -22.24 -3.37 25.46
N GLU A 221 -23.55 -3.11 25.21
CA GLU A 221 -24.60 -4.09 25.39
C GLU A 221 -24.40 -5.32 24.47
N TYR A 222 -24.06 -5.11 23.20
CA TYR A 222 -23.76 -6.20 22.27
C TYR A 222 -22.52 -7.00 22.67
N ARG A 223 -21.48 -6.39 23.23
CA ARG A 223 -20.31 -7.09 23.78
C ARG A 223 -20.68 -8.08 24.88
N GLN A 224 -21.65 -7.71 25.71
CA GLN A 224 -22.14 -8.61 26.76
C GLN A 224 -23.09 -9.70 26.22
N TYR A 225 -23.76 -9.40 25.11
CA TYR A 225 -24.72 -10.32 24.51
C TYR A 225 -24.05 -11.41 23.66
N PHE A 226 -23.06 -11.05 22.84
CA PHE A 226 -22.39 -11.99 21.94
C PHE A 226 -21.30 -12.75 22.70
N GLN A 227 -21.49 -14.06 22.85
CA GLN A 227 -20.47 -14.94 23.41
C GLN A 227 -19.36 -15.25 22.40
N GLU A 228 -19.76 -15.44 21.14
CA GLU A 228 -18.85 -15.74 20.01
C GLU A 228 -19.31 -14.98 18.76
N ILE A 229 -18.34 -14.49 17.98
CA ILE A 229 -18.54 -13.82 16.70
C ILE A 229 -17.80 -14.63 15.65
N LEU A 230 -18.53 -15.30 14.76
CA LEU A 230 -17.99 -16.18 13.73
C LEU A 230 -18.02 -15.47 12.38
N ILE A 231 -16.86 -15.34 11.73
CA ILE A 231 -16.69 -14.60 10.48
C ILE A 231 -16.08 -15.52 9.43
N ASP A 232 -16.80 -15.70 8.32
CA ASP A 232 -16.32 -16.44 7.17
C ASP A 232 -15.79 -15.48 6.10
N GLU A 233 -14.88 -15.96 5.24
CA GLU A 233 -14.27 -15.19 4.13
C GLU A 233 -13.70 -13.83 4.61
N TYR A 234 -13.03 -13.84 5.76
CA TYR A 234 -12.56 -12.61 6.40
C TYR A 234 -11.62 -11.78 5.53
N GLN A 235 -10.91 -12.37 4.54
CA GLN A 235 -10.07 -11.65 3.58
C GLN A 235 -10.85 -10.67 2.69
N ASP A 236 -12.18 -10.82 2.60
CA ASP A 236 -13.04 -9.94 1.82
C ASP A 236 -13.70 -8.84 2.65
N SER A 237 -13.39 -8.77 3.94
CA SER A 237 -13.87 -7.72 4.84
C SER A 237 -13.31 -6.35 4.48
N ASN A 238 -14.14 -5.32 4.58
CA ASN A 238 -13.72 -3.94 4.44
C ASN A 238 -13.50 -3.27 5.81
N LEU A 239 -12.96 -2.06 5.80
CA LEU A 239 -12.65 -1.34 7.03
C LEU A 239 -13.91 -1.00 7.87
N VAL A 240 -15.03 -0.71 7.22
CA VAL A 240 -16.31 -0.43 7.90
C VAL A 240 -16.77 -1.65 8.70
N GLN A 241 -16.71 -2.83 8.07
CA GLN A 241 -17.06 -4.09 8.71
C GLN A 241 -16.11 -4.41 9.86
N GLU A 242 -14.81 -4.16 9.72
CA GLU A 242 -13.84 -4.33 10.82
C GLU A 242 -14.17 -3.43 12.02
N TYR A 243 -14.52 -2.16 11.79
CA TYR A 243 -14.94 -1.27 12.87
C TYR A 243 -16.22 -1.75 13.56
N LEU A 244 -17.21 -2.23 12.81
CA LEU A 244 -18.42 -2.81 13.37
C LEU A 244 -18.13 -4.02 14.25
N LEU A 245 -17.30 -4.94 13.76
CA LEU A 245 -16.91 -6.16 14.47
C LEU A 245 -16.10 -5.81 15.74
N SER A 246 -15.17 -4.89 15.65
CA SER A 246 -14.37 -4.44 16.81
C SER A 246 -15.23 -3.72 17.85
N ALA A 247 -16.23 -2.95 17.42
CA ALA A 247 -17.14 -2.27 18.34
C ALA A 247 -17.92 -3.22 19.24
N ILE A 248 -18.33 -4.38 18.69
CA ILE A 248 -19.15 -5.38 19.41
C ILE A 248 -18.36 -6.56 19.98
N SER A 249 -17.07 -6.62 19.72
CA SER A 249 -16.14 -7.64 20.24
C SER A 249 -15.62 -7.26 21.62
N GLY A 250 -15.37 -8.25 22.47
CA GLY A 250 -14.79 -8.07 23.79
C GLY A 250 -13.28 -7.95 23.84
N GLU A 251 -12.59 -7.88 22.69
CA GLU A 251 -11.12 -7.92 22.61
C GLU A 251 -10.44 -6.83 23.44
N VAL A 252 -10.96 -5.60 23.43
CA VAL A 252 -10.40 -4.47 24.21
C VAL A 252 -10.48 -4.74 25.72
N GLU A 253 -11.43 -5.57 26.16
CA GLU A 253 -11.63 -5.97 27.56
C GLU A 253 -10.90 -7.27 27.90
N GLY A 254 -10.09 -7.80 26.95
CA GLY A 254 -9.38 -9.07 27.11
C GLY A 254 -10.25 -10.31 26.95
N HIS A 255 -11.46 -10.16 26.40
CA HIS A 255 -12.36 -11.27 26.06
C HIS A 255 -12.32 -11.52 24.55
N TYR A 256 -11.46 -12.44 24.12
CA TYR A 256 -11.22 -12.77 22.72
C TYR A 256 -12.30 -13.71 22.19
N ASN A 257 -13.38 -13.15 21.66
CA ASN A 257 -14.57 -13.88 21.23
C ASN A 257 -14.77 -13.87 19.70
N ARG A 258 -13.76 -13.49 18.90
CA ARG A 258 -13.84 -13.55 17.44
C ARG A 258 -13.18 -14.80 16.89
N PHE A 259 -13.88 -15.53 16.02
CA PHE A 259 -13.35 -16.62 15.21
C PHE A 259 -13.47 -16.27 13.74
N MET A 260 -12.35 -16.14 13.07
CA MET A 260 -12.24 -15.68 11.68
C MET A 260 -11.67 -16.77 10.81
N VAL A 261 -12.31 -17.04 9.67
CA VAL A 261 -11.84 -17.99 8.67
C VAL A 261 -11.65 -17.26 7.35
N GLY A 262 -10.58 -17.56 6.63
CA GLY A 262 -10.32 -16.98 5.33
C GLY A 262 -9.08 -17.54 4.66
N ASP A 263 -8.88 -17.15 3.42
CA ASP A 263 -7.67 -17.40 2.64
C ASP A 263 -7.31 -16.13 1.87
N VAL A 264 -6.28 -15.46 2.30
CA VAL A 264 -5.81 -14.19 1.70
C VAL A 264 -5.53 -14.33 0.20
N LYS A 265 -5.12 -15.52 -0.27
CA LYS A 265 -4.88 -15.79 -1.70
C LYS A 265 -6.16 -15.80 -2.54
N GLN A 266 -7.33 -15.91 -1.89
CA GLN A 266 -8.65 -15.87 -2.54
C GLN A 266 -9.29 -14.46 -2.51
N SER A 267 -8.61 -13.44 -1.98
CA SER A 267 -9.12 -12.08 -1.98
C SER A 267 -9.18 -11.51 -3.39
N ILE A 268 -10.38 -11.36 -3.93
CA ILE A 268 -10.64 -10.82 -5.28
C ILE A 268 -11.59 -9.60 -5.25
N TYR A 269 -12.07 -9.18 -4.07
CA TYR A 269 -13.07 -8.13 -3.92
C TYR A 269 -12.47 -6.75 -3.59
N LYS A 270 -11.23 -6.47 -3.99
CA LYS A 270 -10.60 -5.15 -3.79
C LYS A 270 -11.44 -4.00 -4.39
N PHE A 271 -12.17 -4.25 -5.48
CA PHE A 271 -13.09 -3.28 -6.09
C PHE A 271 -14.33 -2.97 -5.22
N ARG A 272 -14.59 -3.77 -4.19
CA ARG A 272 -15.60 -3.53 -3.13
C ARG A 272 -14.96 -3.00 -1.84
N LEU A 273 -13.74 -2.47 -1.93
CA LEU A 273 -12.96 -1.95 -0.81
C LEU A 273 -12.56 -3.02 0.23
N ALA A 274 -12.54 -4.31 -0.17
CA ALA A 274 -11.96 -5.36 0.66
C ALA A 274 -10.51 -5.03 1.01
N ARG A 275 -10.13 -5.28 2.26
CA ARG A 275 -8.82 -4.98 2.85
C ARG A 275 -8.16 -6.28 3.32
N PRO A 276 -7.56 -7.07 2.41
CA PRO A 276 -6.86 -8.30 2.80
C PRO A 276 -5.71 -8.04 3.79
N GLU A 277 -5.22 -6.80 3.86
CA GLU A 277 -4.22 -6.37 4.83
C GLU A 277 -4.69 -6.58 6.29
N LEU A 278 -5.99 -6.45 6.57
CA LEU A 278 -6.58 -6.72 7.89
C LEU A 278 -6.40 -8.19 8.30
N PHE A 279 -6.52 -9.11 7.34
CA PHE A 279 -6.28 -10.53 7.58
C PHE A 279 -4.79 -10.83 7.76
N LEU A 280 -3.93 -10.22 6.91
CA LEU A 280 -2.48 -10.39 7.00
C LEU A 280 -1.91 -9.89 8.32
N GLU A 281 -2.37 -8.76 8.82
CA GLU A 281 -1.97 -8.23 10.12
C GLU A 281 -2.24 -9.24 11.25
N LYS A 282 -3.44 -9.85 11.26
CA LYS A 282 -3.79 -10.89 12.23
C LYS A 282 -2.99 -12.17 12.01
N TYR A 283 -2.76 -12.56 10.76
CA TYR A 283 -1.95 -13.72 10.42
C TYR A 283 -0.50 -13.59 10.92
N ASP A 284 0.08 -12.39 10.82
CA ASP A 284 1.47 -12.11 11.23
C ASP A 284 1.61 -11.93 12.75
N THR A 285 0.55 -11.46 13.42
CA THR A 285 0.60 -11.16 14.86
C THR A 285 0.11 -12.29 15.75
N TYR A 286 -0.82 -13.15 15.26
CA TYR A 286 -1.38 -14.25 16.04
C TYR A 286 -0.39 -15.43 16.11
N GLN A 287 -0.36 -16.10 17.25
CA GLN A 287 0.55 -17.21 17.55
C GLN A 287 -0.13 -18.57 17.33
N GLU A 288 0.63 -19.65 17.31
CA GLU A 288 0.08 -21.03 17.23
C GLU A 288 -0.66 -21.47 18.52
N SER A 289 -0.54 -20.71 19.59
CA SER A 289 -1.18 -20.97 20.87
C SER A 289 -1.38 -19.69 21.68
N GLY A 290 -2.35 -19.65 22.56
CA GLY A 290 -2.70 -18.50 23.41
C GLY A 290 -4.05 -17.92 23.02
N ASP A 291 -4.36 -16.74 23.56
CA ASP A 291 -5.66 -16.08 23.37
C ASP A 291 -5.87 -15.58 21.93
N LEU A 292 -4.80 -15.16 21.26
CA LEU A 292 -4.77 -14.81 19.84
C LEU A 292 -4.11 -15.96 19.07
N CYS A 293 -4.93 -16.97 18.74
CA CYS A 293 -4.45 -18.22 18.15
C CYS A 293 -4.69 -18.28 16.65
N ARG A 294 -3.62 -18.66 15.89
CA ARG A 294 -3.68 -18.93 14.46
C ARG A 294 -3.65 -20.42 14.20
N ILE A 295 -4.55 -20.90 13.35
CA ILE A 295 -4.62 -22.29 12.91
C ILE A 295 -4.50 -22.36 11.40
N ASP A 296 -3.43 -22.93 10.87
CA ASP A 296 -3.20 -23.09 9.45
C ASP A 296 -3.80 -24.41 8.95
N LEU A 297 -4.80 -24.33 8.05
CA LEU A 297 -5.44 -25.49 7.43
C LEU A 297 -4.67 -25.93 6.19
N ALA A 298 -3.76 -26.88 6.35
CA ALA A 298 -2.86 -27.34 5.29
C ALA A 298 -3.44 -28.38 4.32
N LYS A 299 -4.65 -28.92 4.57
CA LYS A 299 -5.22 -30.01 3.77
C LYS A 299 -6.46 -29.56 3.01
N ASN A 300 -6.47 -29.84 1.69
CA ASN A 300 -7.64 -29.66 0.85
C ASN A 300 -8.42 -30.98 0.76
N PHE A 301 -9.68 -30.96 1.22
CA PHE A 301 -10.59 -32.11 1.19
C PHE A 301 -11.67 -32.00 0.10
N ARG A 302 -11.74 -30.90 -0.61
CA ARG A 302 -12.79 -30.61 -1.61
C ARG A 302 -12.37 -30.98 -3.03
N SER A 303 -11.11 -30.72 -3.41
CA SER A 303 -10.62 -30.92 -4.76
C SER A 303 -9.82 -32.20 -4.92
N ARG A 304 -9.78 -32.76 -6.13
CA ARG A 304 -8.89 -33.89 -6.46
C ARG A 304 -7.43 -33.46 -6.43
N VAL A 305 -6.55 -34.36 -6.03
CA VAL A 305 -5.09 -34.12 -5.91
C VAL A 305 -4.51 -33.49 -7.19
N GLN A 306 -4.85 -34.04 -8.37
CA GLN A 306 -4.34 -33.54 -9.65
C GLN A 306 -4.71 -32.06 -9.92
N VAL A 307 -5.87 -31.60 -9.45
CA VAL A 307 -6.28 -30.21 -9.57
C VAL A 307 -5.44 -29.33 -8.65
N VAL A 308 -5.25 -29.79 -7.41
CA VAL A 308 -4.44 -29.06 -6.41
C VAL A 308 -2.99 -28.97 -6.88
N ASP A 309 -2.42 -30.08 -7.38
CA ASP A 309 -1.05 -30.12 -7.88
C ASP A 309 -0.86 -29.17 -9.09
N ALA A 310 -1.80 -29.15 -10.02
CA ALA A 310 -1.74 -28.24 -11.18
C ALA A 310 -1.82 -26.77 -10.77
N VAL A 311 -2.69 -26.43 -9.82
CA VAL A 311 -2.79 -25.08 -9.26
C VAL A 311 -1.50 -24.70 -8.55
N ASN A 312 -0.97 -25.58 -7.71
CA ASN A 312 0.26 -25.33 -6.98
C ASN A 312 1.46 -25.15 -7.92
N ASP A 313 1.58 -25.93 -8.99
CA ASP A 313 2.66 -25.79 -9.99
C ASP A 313 2.64 -24.41 -10.65
N VAL A 314 1.46 -23.89 -10.99
CA VAL A 314 1.33 -22.56 -11.57
C VAL A 314 1.67 -21.49 -10.53
N PHE A 315 1.02 -21.52 -9.36
CA PHE A 315 1.16 -20.45 -8.38
C PHE A 315 2.54 -20.41 -7.71
N SER A 316 3.21 -21.55 -7.52
CA SER A 316 4.58 -21.57 -7.01
C SER A 316 5.60 -20.88 -7.94
N ARG A 317 5.24 -20.70 -9.23
CA ARG A 317 6.10 -20.02 -10.22
C ARG A 317 5.81 -18.51 -10.34
N ILE A 318 4.59 -18.07 -10.04
CA ILE A 318 4.15 -16.70 -10.29
C ILE A 318 3.87 -15.91 -9.02
N MET A 319 3.63 -16.56 -7.88
CA MET A 319 3.46 -15.86 -6.61
C MET A 319 4.81 -15.53 -5.99
N SER A 320 4.96 -14.27 -5.62
CA SER A 320 6.07 -13.77 -4.82
C SER A 320 5.55 -12.66 -3.92
N GLN A 321 6.33 -12.30 -2.91
CA GLN A 321 6.02 -11.19 -2.03
C GLN A 321 5.83 -9.88 -2.81
N GLU A 322 6.56 -9.72 -3.93
CA GLU A 322 6.46 -8.53 -4.79
C GLU A 322 5.19 -8.50 -5.65
N ILE A 323 4.70 -9.67 -6.10
CA ILE A 323 3.57 -9.77 -7.03
C ILE A 323 2.25 -9.99 -6.28
N GLY A 324 2.27 -10.74 -5.17
CA GLY A 324 1.07 -11.10 -4.42
C GLY A 324 1.02 -10.59 -2.99
N GLY A 325 2.09 -9.96 -2.48
CA GLY A 325 2.21 -9.57 -1.07
C GLY A 325 2.34 -10.74 -0.09
N ILE A 326 2.41 -11.97 -0.61
CA ILE A 326 2.46 -13.22 0.16
C ILE A 326 3.53 -14.10 -0.48
N ALA A 327 4.45 -14.63 0.33
CA ALA A 327 5.49 -15.57 -0.07
C ALA A 327 5.01 -17.03 0.06
#